data_33add0a0dd3312951bb9d271afd7a27d
#
_entry.id   33add0a0dd3312951bb9d271afd7a27d
#
_cell.length_a   1.000
_cell.length_b   1.000
_cell.length_c   1.000
_cell.angle_alpha   90.00
_cell.angle_beta   90.00
_cell.angle_gamma   90.00
#
_symmetry.space_group_name_H-M   'P 1'
#
loop_
_entity.id
_entity.type
_entity.pdbx_description
1 polymer ?
#
loop_
_entity_poly.entity_id
_entity_poly.type
_entity_poly.pdbx_seq_one_letter_code
_entity_poly.pdbx_strand_id
1 'polypeptide(L)'
;VFIVIGLPGETDEHRRETLNTLLVNEFDWVHVNVALPIAGSRLYDICIENGYIEDQTAENYIATKSLIRAPGIDPEKIEHFAYETQLLVNFVYNSNIKNKHYQIAIDYMKNVCEKYPQHALGHLYLSKCYKEIGESKLFQKHKILSDNLFSSDTDWKNFKDKYIDNGKGIPIDLHPKEEVDLAVEVITM
;
A
#
# COMPACT_ATOMS: atom_id res chain seq x y z
N VAL A 1 -2.43 10.63 -1.12
CA VAL A 1 -1.69 10.70 0.16
C VAL A 1 -0.37 9.98 0.01
N PHE A 2 0.69 10.50 0.66
CA PHE A 2 2.00 9.87 0.73
C PHE A 2 2.30 9.53 2.18
N ILE A 3 2.68 8.27 2.42
CA ILE A 3 3.07 7.75 3.73
C ILE A 3 4.49 7.22 3.63
N VAL A 4 5.26 7.44 4.69
CA VAL A 4 6.62 6.90 4.81
C VAL A 4 6.67 6.00 6.06
N ILE A 5 7.21 4.80 5.91
CA ILE A 5 7.40 3.83 6.99
C ILE A 5 8.85 3.35 7.05
N GLY A 6 9.23 2.70 8.13
CA GLY A 6 10.61 2.21 8.33
C GLY A 6 11.56 3.25 8.88
N LEU A 7 11.06 4.27 9.58
CA LEU A 7 11.87 5.25 10.29
C LEU A 7 12.51 4.64 11.55
N PRO A 8 13.76 5.00 11.91
CA PRO A 8 14.35 4.60 13.20
C PRO A 8 13.43 4.93 14.37
N GLY A 9 13.18 3.95 15.24
CA GLY A 9 12.25 4.08 16.37
C GLY A 9 10.78 3.73 16.05
N GLU A 10 10.43 3.46 14.79
CA GLU A 10 9.11 2.96 14.45
C GLU A 10 8.95 1.50 14.90
N THR A 11 7.78 1.17 15.46
CA THR A 11 7.46 -0.17 15.94
C THR A 11 6.41 -0.85 15.03
N ASP A 12 6.23 -2.17 15.19
CA ASP A 12 5.15 -2.91 14.51
C ASP A 12 3.76 -2.37 14.89
N GLU A 13 3.61 -1.84 16.10
CA GLU A 13 2.36 -1.23 16.55
C GLU A 13 2.09 0.08 15.80
N HIS A 14 3.07 0.97 15.69
CA HIS A 14 2.96 2.20 14.92
C HIS A 14 2.59 1.92 13.45
N ARG A 15 3.17 0.89 12.84
CA ARG A 15 2.83 0.48 11.46
C ARG A 15 1.40 -0.03 11.35
N ARG A 16 0.93 -0.80 12.33
CA ARG A 16 -0.47 -1.26 12.39
C ARG A 16 -1.45 -0.09 12.56
N GLU A 17 -1.14 0.85 13.43
CA GLU A 17 -1.95 2.07 13.60
C GLU A 17 -2.00 2.89 12.31
N THR A 18 -0.87 3.02 11.59
CA THR A 18 -0.83 3.66 10.27
C THR A 18 -1.73 2.95 9.29
N LEU A 19 -1.64 1.61 9.17
CA LEU A 19 -2.51 0.84 8.30
C LEU A 19 -3.99 1.02 8.68
N ASN A 20 -4.33 0.94 9.97
CA ASN A 20 -5.70 1.15 10.44
C ASN A 20 -6.22 2.54 10.06
N THR A 21 -5.39 3.57 10.24
CA THR A 21 -5.73 4.94 9.85
C THR A 21 -6.01 5.05 8.35
N LEU A 22 -5.20 4.37 7.52
CA LEU A 22 -5.39 4.37 6.07
C LEU A 22 -6.67 3.64 5.64
N LEU A 23 -7.07 2.61 6.37
CA LEU A 23 -8.26 1.80 6.04
C LEU A 23 -9.58 2.42 6.50
N VAL A 24 -9.57 3.20 7.58
CA VAL A 24 -10.80 3.86 8.09
C VAL A 24 -11.06 5.21 7.43
N ASN A 25 -10.03 5.84 6.85
CA ASN A 25 -10.18 7.11 6.14
C ASN A 25 -10.36 6.88 4.63
N GLU A 26 -11.05 7.80 3.99
CA GLU A 26 -11.39 7.73 2.57
C GLU A 26 -10.37 8.52 1.73
N PHE A 27 -9.35 7.81 1.24
CA PHE A 27 -8.36 8.38 0.32
C PHE A 27 -8.58 7.85 -1.09
N ASP A 28 -8.47 8.71 -2.10
CA ASP A 28 -8.54 8.28 -3.50
C ASP A 28 -7.42 7.31 -3.86
N TRP A 29 -6.19 7.64 -3.42
CA TRP A 29 -5.00 6.82 -3.65
C TRP A 29 -3.92 7.09 -2.61
N VAL A 30 -3.24 6.03 -2.18
CA VAL A 30 -2.17 6.09 -1.18
C VAL A 30 -0.87 5.55 -1.78
N HIS A 31 0.21 6.31 -1.61
CA HIS A 31 1.57 5.85 -1.87
C HIS A 31 2.26 5.54 -0.54
N VAL A 32 2.64 4.30 -0.35
CA VAL A 32 3.40 3.87 0.83
C VAL A 32 4.85 3.67 0.41
N ASN A 33 5.71 4.52 0.89
CA ASN A 33 7.14 4.50 0.61
C ASN A 33 7.92 4.03 1.83
N VAL A 34 9.09 3.46 1.61
CA VAL A 34 10.04 3.19 2.69
C VAL A 34 10.91 4.42 2.95
N ALA A 35 11.33 4.60 4.20
CA ALA A 35 12.21 5.69 4.59
C ALA A 35 13.57 5.58 3.89
N LEU A 36 13.97 6.64 3.19
CA LEU A 36 15.26 6.74 2.52
C LEU A 36 16.14 7.78 3.20
N PRO A 37 17.32 7.39 3.70
CA PRO A 37 18.27 8.31 4.33
C PRO A 37 19.07 9.07 3.27
N ILE A 38 18.45 10.07 2.65
CA ILE A 38 19.06 10.87 1.57
C ILE A 38 20.16 11.75 2.15
N ALA A 39 21.34 11.74 1.54
CA ALA A 39 22.48 12.55 1.96
C ALA A 39 22.12 14.03 2.16
N GLY A 40 22.51 14.60 3.30
CA GLY A 40 22.16 15.96 3.71
C GLY A 40 20.82 16.09 4.43
N SER A 41 20.06 15.01 4.61
CA SER A 41 18.87 15.01 5.46
C SER A 41 19.22 14.63 6.91
N ARG A 42 18.40 15.09 7.87
CA ARG A 42 18.56 14.69 9.27
C ARG A 42 18.45 13.18 9.48
N LEU A 43 17.63 12.51 8.68
CA LEU A 43 17.53 11.04 8.72
C LEU A 43 18.85 10.38 8.32
N TYR A 44 19.54 10.90 7.31
CA TYR A 44 20.85 10.41 6.91
C TYR A 44 21.88 10.56 8.04
N ASP A 45 21.94 11.73 8.68
CA ASP A 45 22.85 11.98 9.80
C ASP A 45 22.61 10.99 10.94
N ILE A 46 21.33 10.78 11.32
CA ILE A 46 20.96 9.81 12.36
C ILE A 46 21.41 8.39 11.96
N CYS A 47 21.23 8.00 10.71
CA CYS A 47 21.61 6.67 10.26
C CYS A 47 23.13 6.46 10.26
N ILE A 48 23.90 7.47 9.87
CA ILE A 48 25.38 7.43 9.92
C ILE A 48 25.87 7.41 11.38
N GLU A 49 25.40 8.32 12.22
CA GLU A 49 25.80 8.45 13.62
C GLU A 49 25.57 7.14 14.41
N ASN A 50 24.53 6.39 14.06
CA ASN A 50 24.15 5.14 14.74
C ASN A 50 24.53 3.85 13.99
N GLY A 51 25.17 3.96 12.82
CA GLY A 51 25.56 2.79 12.02
C GLY A 51 24.37 1.99 11.46
N TYR A 52 23.25 2.67 11.13
CA TYR A 52 22.03 2.02 10.64
C TYR A 52 22.02 1.77 9.13
N ILE A 53 22.99 2.28 8.39
CA ILE A 53 23.18 2.04 6.95
C ILE A 53 24.61 1.55 6.68
N GLU A 54 24.72 0.49 5.88
CA GLU A 54 25.99 -0.11 5.49
C GLU A 54 26.52 0.48 4.18
N ASP A 55 25.62 0.76 3.23
CA ASP A 55 25.98 1.23 1.90
C ASP A 55 25.52 2.70 1.74
N GLN A 56 26.48 3.55 1.39
CA GLN A 56 26.27 4.99 1.22
C GLN A 56 26.20 5.40 -0.27
N THR A 57 26.16 4.43 -1.19
CA THR A 57 26.10 4.71 -2.62
C THR A 57 24.69 5.10 -3.05
N ALA A 58 24.57 6.19 -3.81
CA ALA A 58 23.29 6.69 -4.31
C ALA A 58 22.53 5.71 -5.22
N GLU A 59 23.21 4.70 -5.75
CA GLU A 59 22.63 3.70 -6.66
C GLU A 59 21.56 2.82 -5.98
N ASN A 60 21.61 2.69 -4.66
CA ASN A 60 20.68 1.88 -3.87
C ASN A 60 19.45 2.66 -3.38
N TYR A 61 19.35 3.96 -3.67
CA TYR A 61 18.25 4.80 -3.23
C TYR A 61 17.00 4.63 -4.11
N ILE A 62 16.24 3.57 -3.84
CA ILE A 62 14.96 3.28 -4.52
C ILE A 62 13.84 3.37 -3.47
N ALA A 63 12.79 4.13 -3.75
CA ALA A 63 11.68 4.40 -2.83
C ALA A 63 10.92 3.15 -2.30
N THR A 64 11.16 1.99 -2.89
CA THR A 64 10.60 0.70 -2.48
C THR A 64 11.59 -0.20 -1.76
N LYS A 65 12.86 0.24 -1.60
CA LYS A 65 13.93 -0.50 -0.93
C LYS A 65 14.30 0.14 0.40
N SER A 66 14.29 -0.66 1.45
CA SER A 66 14.70 -0.21 2.78
C SER A 66 16.20 -0.43 2.96
N LEU A 67 16.93 0.63 3.29
CA LEU A 67 18.36 0.57 3.58
C LEU A 67 18.66 0.63 5.09
N ILE A 68 17.66 0.99 5.89
CA ILE A 68 17.82 1.25 7.32
C ILE A 68 17.74 -0.06 8.12
N ARG A 69 18.79 -0.34 8.90
CA ARG A 69 18.88 -1.47 9.84
C ARG A 69 18.96 -0.95 11.27
N ALA A 70 17.89 -0.32 11.73
CA ALA A 70 17.79 0.18 13.10
C ALA A 70 17.14 -0.88 14.01
N PRO A 71 17.24 -0.75 15.35
CA PRO A 71 16.50 -1.62 16.26
C PRO A 71 15.00 -1.62 15.96
N GLY A 72 14.42 -2.81 15.74
CA GLY A 72 13.01 -2.98 15.34
C GLY A 72 12.71 -2.76 13.86
N ILE A 73 13.71 -2.41 13.06
CA ILE A 73 13.57 -2.22 11.59
C ILE A 73 14.33 -3.34 10.87
N ASP A 74 13.58 -4.22 10.26
CA ASP A 74 14.05 -5.26 9.35
C ASP A 74 13.69 -4.83 7.93
N PRO A 75 14.67 -4.54 7.04
CA PRO A 75 14.40 -4.04 5.69
C PRO A 75 13.40 -4.86 4.90
N GLU A 76 13.54 -6.19 4.90
CA GLU A 76 12.67 -7.07 4.12
C GLU A 76 11.23 -7.03 4.64
N LYS A 77 11.04 -7.00 5.97
CA LYS A 77 9.71 -6.88 6.57
C LYS A 77 9.08 -5.52 6.30
N ILE A 78 9.88 -4.45 6.30
CA ILE A 78 9.39 -3.10 5.98
C ILE A 78 8.94 -3.03 4.51
N GLU A 79 9.75 -3.53 3.58
CA GLU A 79 9.40 -3.58 2.16
C GLU A 79 8.12 -4.37 1.93
N HIS A 80 8.02 -5.54 2.54
CA HIS A 80 6.83 -6.39 2.44
C HIS A 80 5.58 -5.71 3.01
N PHE A 81 5.69 -5.13 4.21
CA PHE A 81 4.60 -4.40 4.84
C PHE A 81 4.14 -3.18 4.00
N ALA A 82 5.10 -2.42 3.44
CA ALA A 82 4.78 -1.29 2.56
C ALA A 82 3.97 -1.74 1.34
N TYR A 83 4.43 -2.82 0.69
CA TYR A 83 3.77 -3.36 -0.49
C TYR A 83 2.38 -3.92 -0.18
N GLU A 84 2.25 -4.76 0.87
CA GLU A 84 0.94 -5.28 1.30
C GLU A 84 -0.03 -4.14 1.66
N THR A 85 0.42 -3.15 2.43
CA THR A 85 -0.40 -1.99 2.80
C THR A 85 -0.92 -1.27 1.56
N GLN A 86 -0.05 -1.02 0.58
CA GLN A 86 -0.44 -0.36 -0.66
C GLN A 86 -1.49 -1.16 -1.46
N LEU A 87 -1.34 -2.49 -1.51
CA LEU A 87 -2.31 -3.37 -2.16
C LEU A 87 -3.67 -3.38 -1.42
N LEU A 88 -3.63 -3.44 -0.11
CA LEU A 88 -4.85 -3.43 0.71
C LEU A 88 -5.64 -2.14 0.54
N VAL A 89 -4.99 -1.00 0.74
CA VAL A 89 -5.66 0.32 0.73
C VAL A 89 -6.15 0.69 -0.67
N ASN A 90 -5.32 0.48 -1.70
CA ASN A 90 -5.64 0.95 -3.05
C ASN A 90 -6.54 -0.02 -3.84
N PHE A 91 -6.62 -1.29 -3.46
CA PHE A 91 -7.43 -2.27 -4.19
C PHE A 91 -8.49 -2.90 -3.30
N VAL A 92 -8.12 -3.60 -2.25
CA VAL A 92 -9.09 -4.38 -1.44
C VAL A 92 -10.10 -3.47 -0.73
N TYR A 93 -9.63 -2.38 -0.14
CA TYR A 93 -10.43 -1.41 0.62
C TYR A 93 -10.57 -0.06 -0.08
N ASN A 94 -10.47 -0.06 -1.40
CA ASN A 94 -10.53 1.18 -2.20
C ASN A 94 -11.81 1.99 -1.92
N SER A 95 -11.63 3.23 -1.44
CA SER A 95 -12.72 4.12 -1.05
C SER A 95 -13.63 4.49 -2.23
N ASN A 96 -13.06 4.68 -3.43
CA ASN A 96 -13.85 5.02 -4.61
C ASN A 96 -14.79 3.88 -5.02
N ILE A 97 -14.34 2.60 -4.87
CA ILE A 97 -15.23 1.45 -5.12
C ILE A 97 -16.30 1.35 -4.05
N LYS A 98 -15.93 1.50 -2.77
CA LYS A 98 -16.87 1.50 -1.64
C LYS A 98 -17.97 2.56 -1.83
N ASN A 99 -17.59 3.75 -2.29
CA ASN A 99 -18.48 4.89 -2.50
C ASN A 99 -19.12 4.91 -3.90
N LYS A 100 -18.93 3.84 -4.70
CA LYS A 100 -19.49 3.71 -6.07
C LYS A 100 -18.98 4.77 -7.07
N HIS A 101 -17.84 5.37 -6.80
CA HIS A 101 -17.16 6.29 -7.72
C HIS A 101 -16.34 5.48 -8.74
N TYR A 102 -17.01 4.58 -9.45
CA TYR A 102 -16.36 3.57 -10.30
C TYR A 102 -15.47 4.15 -11.38
N GLN A 103 -15.82 5.32 -11.95
CA GLN A 103 -14.99 5.94 -12.98
C GLN A 103 -13.64 6.38 -12.45
N ILE A 104 -13.60 6.96 -11.25
CA ILE A 104 -12.34 7.36 -10.58
C ILE A 104 -11.49 6.12 -10.29
N ALA A 105 -12.09 5.07 -9.75
CA ALA A 105 -11.40 3.81 -9.51
C ALA A 105 -10.84 3.20 -10.79
N ILE A 106 -11.61 3.21 -11.89
CA ILE A 106 -11.18 2.71 -13.20
C ILE A 106 -9.94 3.46 -13.68
N ASP A 107 -9.92 4.78 -13.59
CA ASP A 107 -8.81 5.60 -14.08
C ASP A 107 -7.51 5.29 -13.34
N TYR A 108 -7.55 5.17 -12.01
CA TYR A 108 -6.39 4.74 -11.22
C TYR A 108 -5.92 3.33 -11.58
N MET A 109 -6.84 2.38 -11.67
CA MET A 109 -6.50 0.97 -11.92
C MET A 109 -6.03 0.73 -13.36
N LYS A 110 -6.55 1.48 -14.34
CA LYS A 110 -6.04 1.46 -15.71
C LYS A 110 -4.57 1.88 -15.76
N ASN A 111 -4.22 2.99 -15.12
CA ASN A 111 -2.83 3.46 -15.04
C ASN A 111 -1.90 2.39 -14.44
N VAL A 112 -2.36 1.67 -13.41
CA VAL A 112 -1.59 0.55 -12.84
C VAL A 112 -1.44 -0.59 -13.85
N CYS A 113 -2.53 -1.03 -14.48
CA CYS A 113 -2.49 -2.15 -15.43
C CYS A 113 -1.74 -1.82 -16.72
N GLU A 114 -1.70 -0.55 -17.15
CA GLU A 114 -0.90 -0.10 -18.28
C GLU A 114 0.59 -0.17 -17.96
N LYS A 115 0.99 0.24 -16.75
CA LYS A 115 2.37 0.19 -16.29
C LYS A 115 2.81 -1.22 -15.90
N TYR A 116 1.90 -1.98 -15.30
CA TYR A 116 2.13 -3.32 -14.79
C TYR A 116 1.05 -4.30 -15.32
N PRO A 117 1.17 -4.80 -16.56
CA PRO A 117 0.15 -5.64 -17.19
C PRO A 117 -0.13 -6.97 -16.44
N GLN A 118 0.76 -7.37 -15.54
CA GLN A 118 0.61 -8.59 -14.72
C GLN A 118 0.10 -8.31 -13.29
N HIS A 119 -0.52 -7.16 -13.06
CA HIS A 119 -1.06 -6.80 -11.76
C HIS A 119 -2.45 -7.42 -11.56
N ALA A 120 -2.50 -8.61 -10.93
CA ALA A 120 -3.73 -9.40 -10.79
C ALA A 120 -4.88 -8.63 -10.11
N LEU A 121 -4.60 -7.89 -9.03
CA LEU A 121 -5.60 -7.07 -8.34
C LEU A 121 -6.11 -5.92 -9.20
N GLY A 122 -5.25 -5.28 -9.98
CA GLY A 122 -5.66 -4.23 -10.92
C GLY A 122 -6.72 -4.74 -11.88
N HIS A 123 -6.47 -5.90 -12.49
CA HIS A 123 -7.45 -6.54 -13.38
C HIS A 123 -8.70 -7.02 -12.65
N LEU A 124 -8.58 -7.57 -11.44
CA LEU A 124 -9.74 -7.99 -10.65
C LEU A 124 -10.68 -6.80 -10.39
N TYR A 125 -10.14 -5.70 -9.89
CA TYR A 125 -10.96 -4.55 -9.50
C TYR A 125 -11.44 -3.74 -10.70
N LEU A 126 -10.68 -3.68 -11.81
CA LEU A 126 -11.20 -3.18 -13.09
C LEU A 126 -12.41 -4.00 -13.55
N SER A 127 -12.34 -5.33 -13.47
CA SER A 127 -13.48 -6.18 -13.85
C SER A 127 -14.70 -5.89 -12.99
N LYS A 128 -14.52 -5.74 -11.66
CA LYS A 128 -15.63 -5.39 -10.75
C LYS A 128 -16.25 -4.03 -11.13
N CYS A 129 -15.46 -3.01 -11.35
CA CYS A 129 -15.93 -1.69 -11.72
C CYS A 129 -16.66 -1.70 -13.09
N TYR A 130 -16.10 -2.35 -14.11
CA TYR A 130 -16.74 -2.47 -15.42
C TYR A 130 -18.07 -3.22 -15.37
N LYS A 131 -18.19 -4.23 -14.50
CA LYS A 131 -19.46 -4.91 -14.25
C LYS A 131 -20.53 -3.94 -13.72
N GLU A 132 -20.18 -3.12 -12.75
CA GLU A 132 -21.11 -2.18 -12.11
C GLU A 132 -21.58 -1.07 -13.07
N ILE A 133 -20.72 -0.64 -14.00
CA ILE A 133 -21.11 0.38 -15.01
C ILE A 133 -21.66 -0.23 -16.31
N GLY A 134 -21.86 -1.55 -16.38
CA GLY A 134 -22.48 -2.23 -17.52
C GLY A 134 -21.58 -2.50 -18.73
N GLU A 135 -20.27 -2.30 -18.61
CA GLU A 135 -19.27 -2.51 -19.66
C GLU A 135 -18.90 -4.01 -19.81
N SER A 136 -19.84 -4.81 -20.29
CA SER A 136 -19.75 -6.28 -20.31
C SER A 136 -18.49 -6.84 -21.01
N LYS A 137 -18.05 -6.21 -22.10
CA LYS A 137 -16.84 -6.68 -22.84
C LYS A 137 -15.57 -6.47 -22.02
N LEU A 138 -15.44 -5.31 -21.39
CA LEU A 138 -14.30 -4.96 -20.55
C LEU A 138 -14.31 -5.78 -19.25
N PHE A 139 -15.47 -5.98 -18.66
CA PHE A 139 -15.64 -6.91 -17.54
C PHE A 139 -15.07 -8.29 -17.85
N GLN A 140 -15.51 -8.93 -18.94
CA GLN A 140 -15.04 -10.28 -19.31
C GLN A 140 -13.53 -10.31 -19.59
N LYS A 141 -13.02 -9.31 -20.32
CA LYS A 141 -11.59 -9.20 -20.61
C LYS A 141 -10.75 -9.19 -19.34
N HIS A 142 -11.05 -8.28 -18.42
CA HIS A 142 -10.26 -8.10 -17.20
C HIS A 142 -10.48 -9.23 -16.20
N LYS A 143 -11.66 -9.85 -16.16
CA LYS A 143 -11.93 -11.03 -15.36
C LYS A 143 -11.04 -12.20 -15.77
N ILE A 144 -10.97 -12.52 -17.07
CA ILE A 144 -10.11 -13.61 -17.58
C ILE A 144 -8.64 -13.34 -17.28
N LEU A 145 -8.17 -12.10 -17.48
CA LEU A 145 -6.77 -11.72 -17.16
C LEU A 145 -6.47 -11.92 -15.68
N SER A 146 -7.34 -11.47 -14.81
CA SER A 146 -7.19 -11.62 -13.36
C SER A 146 -7.17 -13.09 -12.94
N ASP A 147 -8.14 -13.90 -13.41
CA ASP A 147 -8.24 -15.34 -13.09
C ASP A 147 -6.97 -16.10 -13.53
N ASN A 148 -6.44 -15.79 -14.71
CA ASN A 148 -5.20 -16.38 -15.22
C ASN A 148 -4.00 -16.00 -14.34
N LEU A 149 -3.86 -14.72 -13.97
CA LEU A 149 -2.76 -14.23 -13.14
C LEU A 149 -2.78 -14.87 -11.74
N PHE A 150 -3.94 -14.95 -11.10
CA PHE A 150 -4.08 -15.64 -9.81
C PHE A 150 -3.81 -17.15 -9.90
N SER A 151 -4.02 -17.76 -11.05
CA SER A 151 -3.76 -19.20 -11.24
C SER A 151 -2.30 -19.50 -11.56
N SER A 152 -1.59 -18.57 -12.20
CA SER A 152 -0.23 -18.78 -12.69
C SER A 152 0.87 -18.27 -11.77
N ASP A 153 0.54 -17.40 -10.82
CA ASP A 153 1.49 -16.74 -9.92
C ASP A 153 1.15 -17.06 -8.46
N THR A 154 2.14 -17.64 -7.76
CA THR A 154 1.98 -18.12 -6.38
C THR A 154 1.77 -16.97 -5.40
N ASP A 155 2.46 -15.83 -5.60
CA ASP A 155 2.35 -14.68 -4.68
C ASP A 155 0.97 -14.03 -4.79
N TRP A 156 0.46 -13.87 -6.01
CA TRP A 156 -0.90 -13.40 -6.23
C TRP A 156 -1.95 -14.36 -5.67
N LYS A 157 -1.74 -15.67 -5.82
CA LYS A 157 -2.62 -16.68 -5.24
C LYS A 157 -2.65 -16.60 -3.71
N ASN A 158 -1.48 -16.55 -3.08
CA ASN A 158 -1.36 -16.42 -1.62
C ASN A 158 -2.01 -15.14 -1.11
N PHE A 159 -1.82 -14.03 -1.79
CA PHE A 159 -2.47 -12.75 -1.44
C PHE A 159 -3.99 -12.87 -1.53
N LYS A 160 -4.50 -13.47 -2.62
CA LYS A 160 -5.94 -13.66 -2.82
C LYS A 160 -6.54 -14.54 -1.72
N ASP A 161 -5.92 -15.68 -1.43
CA ASP A 161 -6.36 -16.61 -0.39
C ASP A 161 -6.37 -15.92 0.99
N LYS A 162 -5.35 -15.11 1.28
CA LYS A 162 -5.20 -14.42 2.58
C LYS A 162 -6.24 -13.31 2.76
N TYR A 163 -6.44 -12.46 1.76
CA TYR A 163 -7.15 -11.19 1.93
C TYR A 163 -8.49 -11.08 1.20
N ILE A 164 -8.77 -11.92 0.23
CA ILE A 164 -9.99 -11.83 -0.59
C ILE A 164 -10.94 -12.99 -0.33
N ASP A 165 -10.47 -14.23 -0.47
CA ASP A 165 -11.35 -15.40 -0.40
C ASP A 165 -11.68 -15.81 1.03
N ASN A 166 -10.76 -15.69 1.96
CA ASN A 166 -10.98 -16.11 3.35
C ASN A 166 -11.54 -15.02 4.27
N GLY A 167 -11.56 -13.77 3.84
CA GLY A 167 -12.09 -12.65 4.64
C GLY A 167 -11.42 -12.45 6.02
N LYS A 168 -10.41 -13.28 6.34
CA LYS A 168 -9.74 -13.34 7.64
C LYS A 168 -8.47 -12.50 7.71
N GLY A 169 -8.22 -11.73 6.67
CA GLY A 169 -6.86 -11.30 6.36
C GLY A 169 -6.35 -10.08 7.06
N ILE A 170 -7.15 -9.35 7.81
CA ILE A 170 -6.63 -8.27 8.62
C ILE A 170 -7.08 -8.49 10.05
N PRO A 171 -6.16 -8.72 11.00
CA PRO A 171 -6.45 -8.53 12.41
C PRO A 171 -6.52 -7.02 12.65
N ILE A 172 -7.51 -6.40 12.04
CA ILE A 172 -7.89 -5.05 12.38
C ILE A 172 -8.93 -5.26 13.46
N ASP A 173 -8.56 -5.02 14.69
CA ASP A 173 -9.49 -4.57 15.69
C ASP A 173 -10.01 -3.22 15.19
N LEU A 174 -10.94 -3.28 14.22
CA LEU A 174 -11.77 -2.16 13.84
C LEU A 174 -12.77 -1.93 14.98
N HIS A 175 -12.25 -1.58 16.15
CA HIS A 175 -13.05 -0.82 17.07
C HIS A 175 -13.24 0.55 16.42
N PRO A 176 -14.47 0.96 16.11
CA PRO A 176 -14.73 2.36 15.86
C PRO A 176 -14.21 3.09 17.11
N LYS A 177 -13.01 3.65 17.03
CA LYS A 177 -12.59 4.61 18.03
C LYS A 177 -13.67 5.68 18.00
N GLU A 178 -14.32 5.88 19.13
CA GLU A 178 -15.07 7.08 19.43
C GLU A 178 -14.35 8.25 18.81
N GLU A 179 -15.08 9.15 18.17
CA GLU A 179 -14.58 10.32 17.45
C GLU A 179 -13.37 10.93 18.18
N VAL A 180 -12.19 10.66 17.64
CA VAL A 180 -11.02 11.40 18.06
C VAL A 180 -11.11 12.71 17.31
N ASP A 181 -11.50 13.75 18.05
CA ASP A 181 -11.33 15.15 17.64
C ASP A 181 -9.84 15.35 17.29
N LEU A 182 -9.52 15.19 16.02
CA LEU A 182 -8.24 15.58 15.46
C LEU A 182 -8.24 17.10 15.40
N ALA A 183 -7.82 17.73 16.51
CA ALA A 183 -7.35 19.10 16.49
C ALA A 183 -6.13 19.11 15.58
N VAL A 184 -6.34 19.45 14.31
CA VAL A 184 -5.27 19.76 13.37
C VAL A 184 -4.72 21.12 13.78
N GLU A 185 -3.69 21.12 14.62
CA GLU A 185 -2.84 22.29 14.75
C GLU A 185 -2.08 22.47 13.42
N VAL A 186 -2.60 23.36 12.59
CA VAL A 186 -1.88 23.84 11.43
C VAL A 186 -0.71 24.67 11.93
N ILE A 187 0.48 24.08 11.95
CA ILE A 187 1.72 24.83 12.12
C ILE A 187 1.95 25.61 10.83
N THR A 188 1.53 26.87 10.84
CA THR A 188 1.96 27.87 9.86
C THR A 188 3.37 28.32 10.25
N MET A 189 4.37 27.94 9.47
CA MET A 189 5.63 28.67 9.32
C MET A 189 5.71 29.24 7.92
#